data_76b8f988d561842388002600187ed0f0
#
_entry.id   76b8f988d561842388002600187ed0f0
#
_cell.length_a   1.000
_cell.length_b   1.000
_cell.length_c   1.000
_cell.angle_alpha   90.00
_cell.angle_beta   90.00
_cell.angle_gamma   90.00
#
_symmetry.space_group_name_H-M   'P 1'
#
loop_
_entity.id
_entity.type
_entity.pdbx_description
1 polymer ?
#
loop_
_entity_poly.entity_id
_entity_poly.type
_entity_poly.pdbx_seq_one_letter_code
_entity_poly.pdbx_strand_id
1 'polypeptide(L)'
;MKPPGLLSLTTLREAIAAAAGRLVSVSATSRLDAELLAARALGTSREALLLQGLDQPAPPGFAPLVERRLKGEPVAYIIGVRDFWTISLHVAPGVLIPRPDSETLIEAAVAHFGVAGPRTVLDLGTGSGALLLAALDQWPSAHGVGVDRSPQAVSIARANAERLGLARRARIIEGDWAEDIVEQFDLVLCNPPYIRENEELPLDVAGYEPASALYAGSDGLACYRSLAPETSRLLAPGGLALFEIGADQGDSVGAIFRRAGHQPRLLKDMAGRNRCIAIHCMDTMHP
;
A
#
# COMPACT_ATOMS: atom_id res chain seq x y z
N MET A 1 -18.97 -58.03 7.13
CA MET A 1 -17.72 -57.32 7.45
C MET A 1 -17.72 -56.03 6.61
N LYS A 2 -17.92 -54.85 7.23
CA LYS A 2 -17.74 -53.55 6.58
C LYS A 2 -16.25 -53.33 6.34
N PRO A 3 -15.83 -52.83 5.15
CA PRO A 3 -14.42 -52.48 4.95
C PRO A 3 -14.03 -51.36 5.91
N PRO A 4 -12.74 -51.30 6.40
CA PRO A 4 -12.29 -50.30 7.32
C PRO A 4 -12.30 -48.91 6.65
N GLY A 5 -12.90 -47.99 7.36
CA GLY A 5 -12.99 -46.56 7.20
C GLY A 5 -12.20 -45.90 6.05
N LEU A 6 -12.90 -45.44 5.07
CA LEU A 6 -12.59 -44.18 4.40
C LEU A 6 -12.59 -43.11 5.52
N LEU A 7 -11.40 -42.68 5.93
CA LEU A 7 -11.23 -41.41 6.64
C LEU A 7 -11.98 -40.38 5.78
N SER A 8 -13.08 -39.86 6.30
CA SER A 8 -13.83 -38.78 5.67
C SER A 8 -12.84 -37.61 5.44
N LEU A 9 -12.34 -37.50 4.21
CA LEU A 9 -11.53 -36.36 3.82
C LEU A 9 -12.43 -35.16 3.95
N THR A 10 -12.14 -34.29 4.89
CA THR A 10 -12.85 -33.02 5.09
C THR A 10 -12.84 -32.24 3.78
N THR A 11 -14.00 -31.89 3.26
CA THR A 11 -14.09 -31.05 2.05
C THR A 11 -13.42 -29.71 2.31
N LEU A 12 -12.90 -29.08 1.26
CA LEU A 12 -12.28 -27.76 1.40
C LEU A 12 -13.29 -26.72 1.92
N ARG A 13 -14.57 -26.86 1.58
CA ARG A 13 -15.67 -26.05 2.14
C ARG A 13 -15.72 -26.13 3.67
N GLU A 14 -15.69 -27.33 4.21
CA GLU A 14 -15.69 -27.58 5.65
C GLU A 14 -14.40 -27.08 6.31
N ALA A 15 -13.26 -27.32 5.68
CA ALA A 15 -11.96 -26.85 6.17
C ALA A 15 -11.87 -25.32 6.22
N ILE A 16 -12.36 -24.62 5.20
CA ILE A 16 -12.44 -23.15 5.17
C ILE A 16 -13.36 -22.64 6.28
N ALA A 17 -14.53 -23.27 6.47
CA ALA A 17 -15.46 -22.88 7.53
C ALA A 17 -14.86 -23.05 8.92
N ALA A 18 -14.18 -24.17 9.17
CA ALA A 18 -13.48 -24.43 10.41
C ALA A 18 -12.32 -23.43 10.66
N ALA A 19 -11.51 -23.15 9.63
CA ALA A 19 -10.44 -22.17 9.70
C ALA A 19 -10.98 -20.77 9.98
N ALA A 20 -12.05 -20.34 9.29
CA ALA A 20 -12.69 -19.05 9.54
C ALA A 20 -13.16 -18.91 11.00
N GLY A 21 -13.76 -19.97 11.57
CA GLY A 21 -14.15 -19.99 12.97
C GLY A 21 -12.97 -19.80 13.94
N ARG A 22 -11.82 -20.39 13.65
CA ARG A 22 -10.59 -20.22 14.45
C ARG A 22 -9.98 -18.83 14.32
N LEU A 23 -10.05 -18.23 13.12
CA LEU A 23 -9.45 -16.93 12.81
C LEU A 23 -10.22 -15.74 13.36
N VAL A 24 -11.43 -15.90 13.86
CA VAL A 24 -12.26 -14.80 14.43
C VAL A 24 -11.53 -14.00 15.51
N SER A 25 -10.67 -14.64 16.31
CA SER A 25 -9.91 -13.98 17.38
C SER A 25 -8.78 -13.06 16.89
N VAL A 26 -8.34 -13.22 15.63
CA VAL A 26 -7.19 -12.49 15.06
C VAL A 26 -7.52 -11.76 13.76
N SER A 27 -8.75 -11.84 13.28
CA SER A 27 -9.15 -11.21 12.01
C SER A 27 -10.62 -10.81 11.99
N ALA A 28 -10.89 -9.56 11.66
CA ALA A 28 -12.25 -9.08 11.39
C ALA A 28 -12.83 -9.64 10.07
N THR A 29 -11.97 -10.14 9.18
CA THR A 29 -12.31 -10.73 7.87
C THR A 29 -11.97 -12.22 7.81
N SER A 30 -12.17 -12.94 8.91
CA SER A 30 -11.71 -14.32 9.11
C SER A 30 -12.12 -15.29 7.99
N ARG A 31 -13.31 -15.10 7.40
CA ARG A 31 -13.79 -15.92 6.27
C ARG A 31 -13.00 -15.63 4.99
N LEU A 32 -12.76 -14.35 4.68
CA LEU A 32 -11.95 -13.93 3.54
C LEU A 32 -10.51 -14.41 3.68
N ASP A 33 -9.94 -14.27 4.88
CA ASP A 33 -8.58 -14.76 5.18
C ASP A 33 -8.49 -16.27 4.90
N ALA A 34 -9.43 -17.07 5.39
CA ALA A 34 -9.45 -18.53 5.17
C ALA A 34 -9.56 -18.87 3.67
N GLU A 35 -10.38 -18.15 2.91
CA GLU A 35 -10.52 -18.35 1.46
C GLU A 35 -9.24 -18.00 0.69
N LEU A 36 -8.58 -16.89 1.03
CA LEU A 36 -7.31 -16.49 0.42
C LEU A 36 -6.19 -17.50 0.72
N LEU A 37 -6.11 -17.98 1.96
CA LEU A 37 -5.13 -19.01 2.36
C LEU A 37 -5.39 -20.34 1.63
N ALA A 38 -6.65 -20.72 1.45
CA ALA A 38 -7.02 -21.91 0.70
C ALA A 38 -6.67 -21.78 -0.78
N ALA A 39 -6.98 -20.64 -1.40
CA ALA A 39 -6.61 -20.34 -2.78
C ALA A 39 -5.09 -20.40 -2.97
N ARG A 40 -4.32 -19.81 -2.03
CA ARG A 40 -2.86 -19.88 -2.02
C ARG A 40 -2.34 -21.32 -1.94
N ALA A 41 -2.93 -22.15 -1.08
CA ALA A 41 -2.53 -23.53 -0.91
C ALA A 41 -2.79 -24.39 -2.16
N LEU A 42 -3.80 -24.01 -2.96
CA LEU A 42 -4.13 -24.65 -4.23
C LEU A 42 -3.37 -24.06 -5.44
N GLY A 43 -2.69 -22.93 -5.28
CA GLY A 43 -2.07 -22.23 -6.42
C GLY A 43 -3.08 -21.63 -7.40
N THR A 44 -4.26 -21.22 -6.92
CA THR A 44 -5.36 -20.69 -7.75
C THR A 44 -5.83 -19.32 -7.22
N SER A 45 -6.70 -18.62 -7.96
CA SER A 45 -7.35 -17.41 -7.47
C SER A 45 -8.52 -17.75 -6.53
N ARG A 46 -8.91 -16.78 -5.68
CA ARG A 46 -10.07 -16.91 -4.80
C ARG A 46 -11.37 -17.13 -5.60
N GLU A 47 -11.54 -16.44 -6.71
CA GLU A 47 -12.69 -16.54 -7.60
C GLU A 47 -12.80 -17.95 -8.19
N ALA A 48 -11.71 -18.49 -8.71
CA ALA A 48 -11.67 -19.86 -9.25
C ALA A 48 -11.94 -20.90 -8.15
N LEU A 49 -11.40 -20.72 -6.95
CA LEU A 49 -11.69 -21.54 -5.78
C LEU A 49 -13.19 -21.56 -5.48
N LEU A 50 -13.84 -20.40 -5.40
CA LEU A 50 -15.25 -20.29 -5.04
C LEU A 50 -16.18 -20.88 -6.11
N LEU A 51 -15.78 -20.82 -7.38
CA LEU A 51 -16.58 -21.33 -8.50
C LEU A 51 -16.49 -22.85 -8.64
N GLN A 52 -15.33 -23.46 -8.43
CA GLN A 52 -15.11 -24.86 -8.82
C GLN A 52 -14.34 -25.71 -7.81
N GLY A 53 -13.85 -25.13 -6.72
CA GLY A 53 -12.86 -25.78 -5.86
C GLY A 53 -13.34 -26.25 -4.49
N LEU A 54 -14.58 -25.95 -4.08
CA LEU A 54 -14.99 -26.13 -2.67
C LEU A 54 -15.29 -27.58 -2.27
N ASP A 55 -15.66 -28.44 -3.22
CA ASP A 55 -16.08 -29.82 -2.92
C ASP A 55 -14.93 -30.84 -3.01
N GLN A 56 -13.72 -30.38 -3.37
CA GLN A 56 -12.50 -31.19 -3.35
C GLN A 56 -11.93 -31.33 -1.93
N PRO A 57 -11.04 -32.31 -1.67
CA PRO A 57 -10.33 -32.40 -0.41
C PRO A 57 -9.48 -31.17 -0.11
N ALA A 58 -9.37 -30.80 1.19
CA ALA A 58 -8.49 -29.71 1.59
C ALA A 58 -7.03 -30.04 1.27
N PRO A 59 -6.26 -29.12 0.62
CA PRO A 59 -4.86 -29.37 0.29
C PRO A 59 -3.99 -29.40 1.55
N PRO A 60 -2.94 -30.25 1.60
CA PRO A 60 -2.08 -30.38 2.77
C PRO A 60 -1.41 -29.06 3.19
N GLY A 61 -1.14 -28.16 2.24
CA GLY A 61 -0.56 -26.85 2.48
C GLY A 61 -1.48 -25.84 3.20
N PHE A 62 -2.79 -26.10 3.30
CA PHE A 62 -3.75 -25.14 3.85
C PHE A 62 -3.58 -24.94 5.37
N ALA A 63 -3.55 -26.04 6.14
CA ALA A 63 -3.46 -25.96 7.60
C ALA A 63 -2.22 -25.19 8.11
N PRO A 64 -1.00 -25.38 7.58
CA PRO A 64 0.16 -24.58 7.97
C PRO A 64 -0.02 -23.07 7.73
N LEU A 65 -0.69 -22.65 6.67
CA LEU A 65 -0.96 -21.23 6.40
C LEU A 65 -1.94 -20.64 7.42
N VAL A 66 -2.97 -21.41 7.81
CA VAL A 66 -3.90 -21.01 8.88
C VAL A 66 -3.17 -20.85 10.21
N GLU A 67 -2.24 -21.74 10.57
CA GLU A 67 -1.44 -21.63 11.79
C GLU A 67 -0.55 -20.36 11.79
N ARG A 68 0.01 -19.96 10.65
CA ARG A 68 0.73 -18.68 10.52
C ARG A 68 -0.19 -17.51 10.83
N ARG A 69 -1.40 -17.48 10.24
CA ARG A 69 -2.36 -16.41 10.46
C ARG A 69 -2.84 -16.33 11.90
N LEU A 70 -3.04 -17.46 12.56
CA LEU A 70 -3.39 -17.52 13.99
C LEU A 70 -2.32 -16.93 14.91
N LYS A 71 -1.06 -16.88 14.47
CA LYS A 71 0.04 -16.19 15.18
C LYS A 71 0.03 -14.67 14.94
N GLY A 72 -0.92 -14.15 14.19
CA GLY A 72 -1.05 -12.73 13.84
C GLY A 72 -0.37 -12.34 12.53
N GLU A 73 0.29 -13.25 11.80
CA GLU A 73 0.94 -12.90 10.54
C GLU A 73 -0.08 -12.39 9.52
N PRO A 74 0.13 -11.21 8.87
CA PRO A 74 -0.78 -10.66 7.88
C PRO A 74 -1.01 -11.61 6.71
N VAL A 75 -2.27 -11.76 6.28
CA VAL A 75 -2.60 -12.63 5.12
C VAL A 75 -1.77 -12.25 3.90
N ALA A 76 -1.59 -10.96 3.63
CA ALA A 76 -0.83 -10.49 2.48
C ALA A 76 0.63 -10.99 2.49
N TYR A 77 1.28 -11.06 3.66
CA TYR A 77 2.62 -11.65 3.77
C TYR A 77 2.61 -13.17 3.62
N ILE A 78 1.57 -13.84 4.12
CA ILE A 78 1.44 -15.30 3.98
C ILE A 78 1.27 -15.69 2.52
N ILE A 79 0.42 -14.96 1.77
CA ILE A 79 0.18 -15.25 0.34
C ILE A 79 1.26 -14.62 -0.57
N GLY A 80 1.98 -13.61 -0.07
CA GLY A 80 3.05 -12.91 -0.78
C GLY A 80 2.56 -11.88 -1.79
N VAL A 81 1.27 -11.54 -1.79
CA VAL A 81 0.66 -10.66 -2.79
C VAL A 81 -0.37 -9.74 -2.16
N ARG A 82 -0.46 -8.50 -2.67
CA ARG A 82 -1.49 -7.52 -2.36
C ARG A 82 -1.92 -6.78 -3.61
N ASP A 83 -3.20 -6.76 -3.90
CA ASP A 83 -3.77 -5.94 -4.95
C ASP A 83 -3.89 -4.49 -4.48
N PHE A 84 -3.58 -3.56 -5.38
CA PHE A 84 -3.65 -2.13 -5.15
C PHE A 84 -3.97 -1.45 -6.48
N TRP A 85 -5.03 -0.63 -6.53
CA TRP A 85 -5.52 -0.02 -7.76
C TRP A 85 -5.77 -1.08 -8.85
N THR A 86 -5.09 -0.97 -9.98
CA THR A 86 -5.19 -1.89 -11.12
C THR A 86 -4.11 -2.97 -11.13
N ILE A 87 -3.20 -2.99 -10.16
CA ILE A 87 -2.01 -3.85 -10.15
C ILE A 87 -1.99 -4.81 -8.96
N SER A 88 -1.28 -5.90 -9.11
CA SER A 88 -1.02 -6.86 -8.04
C SER A 88 0.46 -6.83 -7.66
N LEU A 89 0.77 -6.55 -6.40
CA LEU A 89 2.13 -6.32 -5.91
C LEU A 89 2.62 -7.51 -5.08
N HIS A 90 3.88 -7.89 -5.27
CA HIS A 90 4.56 -8.73 -4.29
C HIS A 90 4.81 -7.94 -3.01
N VAL A 91 4.46 -8.53 -1.87
CA VAL A 91 4.71 -7.97 -0.55
C VAL A 91 5.36 -9.02 0.36
N ALA A 92 6.28 -8.57 1.21
CA ALA A 92 7.00 -9.41 2.15
C ALA A 92 7.33 -8.59 3.40
N PRO A 93 7.74 -9.20 4.53
CA PRO A 93 8.27 -8.46 5.66
C PRO A 93 9.33 -7.44 5.21
N GLY A 94 9.27 -6.22 5.75
CA GLY A 94 10.17 -5.12 5.38
C GLY A 94 9.55 -4.01 4.53
N VAL A 95 8.33 -4.19 4.03
CA VAL A 95 7.54 -3.11 3.40
C VAL A 95 6.15 -3.02 4.02
N LEU A 96 5.60 -1.82 4.08
CA LEU A 96 4.20 -1.61 4.43
C LEU A 96 3.29 -2.36 3.43
N ILE A 97 2.29 -3.06 3.92
CA ILE A 97 1.27 -3.66 3.05
C ILE A 97 0.39 -2.52 2.49
N PRO A 98 0.28 -2.36 1.16
CA PRO A 98 -0.55 -1.30 0.58
C PRO A 98 -1.97 -1.29 1.11
N ARG A 99 -2.44 -0.09 1.52
CA ARG A 99 -3.78 0.11 2.08
C ARG A 99 -4.75 0.62 1.01
N PRO A 100 -6.01 0.17 1.01
CA PRO A 100 -7.02 0.71 0.07
C PRO A 100 -7.19 2.23 0.21
N ASP A 101 -7.07 2.76 1.43
CA ASP A 101 -7.19 4.19 1.70
C ASP A 101 -6.17 5.03 0.91
N SER A 102 -4.98 4.48 0.62
CA SER A 102 -3.93 5.14 -0.18
C SER A 102 -4.31 5.30 -1.66
N GLU A 103 -5.30 4.55 -2.15
CA GLU A 103 -5.84 4.72 -3.52
C GLU A 103 -6.44 6.10 -3.73
N THR A 104 -6.86 6.79 -2.66
CA THR A 104 -7.32 8.19 -2.68
C THR A 104 -6.28 9.13 -3.33
N LEU A 105 -4.98 8.84 -3.21
CA LEU A 105 -3.94 9.65 -3.86
C LEU A 105 -3.98 9.46 -5.39
N ILE A 106 -4.17 8.23 -5.85
CA ILE A 106 -4.28 7.94 -7.29
C ILE A 106 -5.58 8.52 -7.85
N GLU A 107 -6.71 8.37 -7.13
CA GLU A 107 -7.99 8.99 -7.51
C GLU A 107 -7.87 10.51 -7.66
N ALA A 108 -7.22 11.18 -6.71
CA ALA A 108 -6.99 12.63 -6.75
C ALA A 108 -6.10 13.02 -7.94
N ALA A 109 -5.05 12.25 -8.22
CA ALA A 109 -4.19 12.46 -9.38
C ALA A 109 -4.96 12.27 -10.69
N VAL A 110 -5.80 11.22 -10.80
CA VAL A 110 -6.67 10.99 -11.98
C VAL A 110 -7.66 12.14 -12.18
N ALA A 111 -8.25 12.62 -11.10
CA ALA A 111 -9.18 13.76 -11.16
C ALA A 111 -8.49 15.06 -11.65
N HIS A 112 -7.20 15.24 -11.33
CA HIS A 112 -6.43 16.42 -11.73
C HIS A 112 -5.91 16.33 -13.18
N PHE A 113 -5.24 15.22 -13.52
CA PHE A 113 -4.53 15.07 -14.80
C PHE A 113 -5.39 14.47 -15.92
N GLY A 114 -6.50 13.82 -15.58
CA GLY A 114 -7.35 13.12 -16.53
C GLY A 114 -6.62 12.05 -17.34
N VAL A 115 -7.04 11.88 -18.57
CA VAL A 115 -6.48 10.87 -19.51
C VAL A 115 -5.07 11.24 -19.98
N ALA A 116 -4.75 12.54 -20.09
CA ALA A 116 -3.43 13.00 -20.53
C ALA A 116 -2.31 12.55 -19.57
N GLY A 117 -2.61 12.58 -18.28
CA GLY A 117 -1.68 12.16 -17.22
C GLY A 117 -0.50 13.10 -17.01
N PRO A 118 0.25 12.90 -15.91
CA PRO A 118 1.55 13.51 -15.70
C PRO A 118 2.60 12.85 -16.60
N ARG A 119 3.65 13.56 -16.97
CA ARG A 119 4.79 12.99 -17.68
C ARG A 119 5.80 12.39 -16.70
N THR A 120 5.95 13.04 -15.54
CA THR A 120 6.93 12.66 -14.51
C THR A 120 6.26 12.50 -13.15
N VAL A 121 6.60 11.41 -12.46
CA VAL A 121 6.06 11.04 -11.15
C VAL A 121 7.20 10.82 -10.17
N LEU A 122 7.10 11.39 -8.97
CA LEU A 122 7.96 11.09 -7.83
C LEU A 122 7.13 10.42 -6.73
N ASP A 123 7.62 9.34 -6.15
CA ASP A 123 7.02 8.66 -5.01
C ASP A 123 8.02 8.59 -3.85
N LEU A 124 7.75 9.32 -2.79
CA LEU A 124 8.62 9.43 -1.62
C LEU A 124 8.18 8.45 -0.53
N GLY A 125 9.09 7.57 -0.10
CA GLY A 125 8.78 6.43 0.75
C GLY A 125 8.03 5.35 -0.03
N THR A 126 8.58 4.96 -1.19
CA THR A 126 7.86 4.13 -2.18
C THR A 126 7.46 2.74 -1.69
N GLY A 127 8.10 2.21 -0.64
CA GLY A 127 7.78 0.92 -0.04
C GLY A 127 7.82 -0.23 -1.05
N SER A 128 6.70 -0.87 -1.27
CA SER A 128 6.55 -1.92 -2.30
C SER A 128 6.46 -1.38 -3.74
N GLY A 129 6.47 -0.05 -3.92
CA GLY A 129 6.24 0.61 -5.19
C GLY A 129 4.76 0.89 -5.49
N ALA A 130 3.87 0.79 -4.51
CA ALA A 130 2.43 0.79 -4.74
C ALA A 130 1.93 2.04 -5.48
N LEU A 131 2.24 3.24 -4.97
CA LEU A 131 1.78 4.49 -5.56
C LEU A 131 2.45 4.76 -6.91
N LEU A 132 3.79 4.61 -6.98
CA LEU A 132 4.54 4.81 -8.21
C LEU A 132 4.04 3.91 -9.33
N LEU A 133 3.99 2.59 -9.07
CA LEU A 133 3.68 1.61 -10.12
C LEU A 133 2.21 1.67 -10.54
N ALA A 134 1.30 2.00 -9.62
CA ALA A 134 -0.10 2.25 -9.97
C ALA A 134 -0.25 3.50 -10.86
N ALA A 135 0.49 4.59 -10.57
CA ALA A 135 0.51 5.77 -11.42
C ALA A 135 1.08 5.47 -12.82
N LEU A 136 2.17 4.69 -12.89
CA LEU A 136 2.77 4.30 -14.18
C LEU A 136 1.92 3.32 -14.99
N ASP A 137 1.12 2.49 -14.33
CA ASP A 137 0.13 1.62 -14.98
C ASP A 137 -1.04 2.46 -15.52
N GLN A 138 -1.55 3.40 -14.72
CA GLN A 138 -2.61 4.32 -15.09
C GLN A 138 -2.25 5.19 -16.30
N TRP A 139 -0.98 5.65 -16.40
CA TRP A 139 -0.51 6.51 -17.48
C TRP A 139 0.69 5.91 -18.21
N PRO A 140 0.47 5.22 -19.34
CA PRO A 140 1.53 4.49 -20.06
C PRO A 140 2.68 5.34 -20.56
N SER A 141 2.47 6.66 -20.75
CA SER A 141 3.52 7.60 -21.19
C SER A 141 4.35 8.18 -20.05
N ALA A 142 3.92 7.99 -18.79
CA ALA A 142 4.60 8.53 -17.63
C ALA A 142 5.88 7.74 -17.31
N HIS A 143 6.88 8.45 -16.76
CA HIS A 143 8.08 7.90 -16.15
C HIS A 143 8.14 8.36 -14.70
N GLY A 144 8.76 7.57 -13.84
CA GLY A 144 8.80 7.98 -12.45
C GLY A 144 10.03 7.52 -11.69
N VAL A 145 10.20 8.16 -10.53
CA VAL A 145 11.24 7.88 -9.55
C VAL A 145 10.57 7.48 -8.25
N GLY A 146 10.97 6.34 -7.70
CA GLY A 146 10.60 5.92 -6.35
C GLY A 146 11.82 6.01 -5.43
N VAL A 147 11.67 6.64 -4.29
CA VAL A 147 12.74 6.76 -3.29
C VAL A 147 12.31 6.05 -2.02
N ASP A 148 13.19 5.25 -1.45
CA ASP A 148 13.00 4.66 -0.12
C ASP A 148 14.34 4.55 0.60
N ARG A 149 14.35 4.77 1.91
CA ARG A 149 15.57 4.63 2.71
C ARG A 149 15.92 3.18 3.04
N SER A 150 14.96 2.25 2.85
CA SER A 150 15.14 0.83 3.12
C SER A 150 15.65 0.11 1.87
N PRO A 151 16.87 -0.46 1.88
CA PRO A 151 17.36 -1.27 0.76
C PRO A 151 16.44 -2.45 0.45
N GLN A 152 15.76 -2.99 1.46
CA GLN A 152 14.80 -4.07 1.28
C GLN A 152 13.54 -3.60 0.54
N ALA A 153 13.00 -2.42 0.88
CA ALA A 153 11.88 -1.81 0.15
C ALA A 153 12.26 -1.54 -1.30
N VAL A 154 13.42 -0.94 -1.55
CA VAL A 154 13.97 -0.70 -2.90
C VAL A 154 14.05 -2.00 -3.70
N SER A 155 14.54 -3.09 -3.09
CA SER A 155 14.63 -4.40 -3.76
C SER A 155 13.26 -4.95 -4.14
N ILE A 156 12.27 -4.87 -3.21
CA ILE A 156 10.89 -5.34 -3.45
C ILE A 156 10.21 -4.50 -4.53
N ALA A 157 10.35 -3.17 -4.48
CA ALA A 157 9.76 -2.27 -5.48
C ALA A 157 10.34 -2.50 -6.87
N ARG A 158 11.66 -2.72 -7.00
CA ARG A 158 12.31 -3.09 -8.27
C ARG A 158 11.77 -4.40 -8.82
N ALA A 159 11.68 -5.44 -7.99
CA ALA A 159 11.11 -6.72 -8.39
C ALA A 159 9.64 -6.58 -8.85
N ASN A 160 8.85 -5.71 -8.19
CA ASN A 160 7.49 -5.40 -8.62
C ASN A 160 7.47 -4.66 -9.97
N ALA A 161 8.34 -3.68 -10.17
CA ALA A 161 8.47 -2.98 -11.45
C ALA A 161 8.82 -3.92 -12.61
N GLU A 162 9.74 -4.86 -12.38
CA GLU A 162 10.10 -5.89 -13.36
C GLU A 162 8.92 -6.81 -13.67
N ARG A 163 8.25 -7.33 -12.64
CA ARG A 163 7.11 -8.24 -12.78
C ARG A 163 5.92 -7.61 -13.52
N LEU A 164 5.72 -6.30 -13.34
CA LEU A 164 4.67 -5.54 -14.01
C LEU A 164 5.09 -5.02 -15.41
N GLY A 165 6.34 -5.25 -15.84
CA GLY A 165 6.86 -4.73 -17.11
C GLY A 165 7.12 -3.22 -17.10
N LEU A 166 7.21 -2.60 -15.92
CA LEU A 166 7.36 -1.15 -15.71
C LEU A 166 8.83 -0.71 -15.48
N ALA A 167 9.77 -1.63 -15.36
CA ALA A 167 11.16 -1.35 -14.99
C ALA A 167 11.87 -0.30 -15.86
N ARG A 168 11.50 -0.20 -17.15
CA ARG A 168 12.07 0.83 -18.06
C ARG A 168 11.56 2.24 -17.76
N ARG A 169 10.46 2.38 -17.06
CA ARG A 169 9.79 3.65 -16.74
C ARG A 169 9.84 4.00 -15.25
N ALA A 170 10.27 3.06 -14.39
CA ALA A 170 10.38 3.21 -12.95
C ALA A 170 11.85 3.17 -12.53
N ARG A 171 12.43 4.30 -12.16
CA ARG A 171 13.75 4.40 -11.51
C ARG A 171 13.58 4.34 -10.01
N ILE A 172 13.93 3.24 -9.37
CA ILE A 172 13.78 3.07 -7.92
C ILE A 172 15.14 3.14 -7.27
N ILE A 173 15.33 4.06 -6.34
CA ILE A 173 16.61 4.38 -5.71
C ILE A 173 16.51 4.35 -4.18
N GLU A 174 17.64 4.03 -3.53
CA GLU A 174 17.80 4.22 -2.10
C GLU A 174 18.13 5.68 -1.82
N GLY A 175 17.48 6.29 -0.81
CA GLY A 175 17.69 7.67 -0.44
C GLY A 175 16.79 8.09 0.73
N ASP A 176 17.13 9.17 1.39
CA ASP A 176 16.30 9.76 2.45
C ASP A 176 15.45 10.88 1.85
N TRP A 177 14.15 10.60 1.71
CA TRP A 177 13.17 11.49 1.09
C TRP A 177 13.66 12.05 -0.26
N ALA A 178 13.83 13.36 -0.36
CA ALA A 178 14.19 14.06 -1.59
C ALA A 178 15.61 14.65 -1.58
N GLU A 179 16.49 14.21 -0.66
CA GLU A 179 17.83 14.82 -0.48
C GLU A 179 18.63 14.83 -1.79
N ASP A 180 18.64 13.73 -2.53
CA ASP A 180 19.40 13.59 -3.77
C ASP A 180 18.57 13.85 -5.03
N ILE A 181 17.34 14.34 -4.89
CA ILE A 181 16.44 14.64 -6.02
C ILE A 181 16.62 16.11 -6.40
N VAL A 182 17.11 16.35 -7.61
CA VAL A 182 17.27 17.69 -8.17
C VAL A 182 16.24 18.03 -9.24
N GLU A 183 15.57 17.02 -9.76
CA GLU A 183 14.55 17.14 -10.81
C GLU A 183 13.21 17.67 -10.24
N GLN A 184 12.40 18.25 -11.10
CA GLN A 184 11.02 18.61 -10.83
C GLN A 184 10.06 17.62 -11.47
N PHE A 185 8.90 17.42 -10.83
CA PHE A 185 7.91 16.42 -11.24
C PHE A 185 6.53 17.04 -11.43
N ASP A 186 5.77 16.53 -12.39
CA ASP A 186 4.38 16.90 -12.58
C ASP A 186 3.52 16.36 -11.41
N LEU A 187 3.83 15.16 -10.90
CA LEU A 187 3.13 14.53 -9.78
C LEU A 187 4.13 14.07 -8.71
N VAL A 188 3.92 14.49 -7.47
CA VAL A 188 4.61 13.98 -6.30
C VAL A 188 3.62 13.23 -5.43
N LEU A 189 3.91 11.97 -5.11
CA LEU A 189 3.14 11.09 -4.24
C LEU A 189 3.93 10.80 -2.98
N CYS A 190 3.26 10.71 -1.85
CA CYS A 190 3.88 10.29 -0.60
C CYS A 190 2.84 9.72 0.36
N ASN A 191 3.05 8.50 0.82
CA ASN A 191 2.39 7.96 2.00
C ASN A 191 3.44 7.84 3.12
N PRO A 192 3.70 8.90 3.87
CA PRO A 192 4.73 8.89 4.90
C PRO A 192 4.23 8.18 6.16
N PRO A 193 5.12 7.72 7.04
CA PRO A 193 4.74 7.36 8.40
C PRO A 193 4.01 8.52 9.09
N TYR A 194 2.91 8.23 9.79
CA TYR A 194 2.09 9.25 10.45
C TYR A 194 1.52 8.82 11.81
N ILE A 195 1.86 7.62 12.28
CA ILE A 195 1.38 7.09 13.55
C ILE A 195 2.23 7.64 14.69
N ARG A 196 1.60 7.98 15.81
CA ARG A 196 2.29 8.42 17.03
C ARG A 196 2.98 7.24 17.69
N GLU A 197 4.17 7.45 18.26
CA GLU A 197 4.97 6.40 18.91
C GLU A 197 4.25 5.66 20.05
N ASN A 198 3.30 6.30 20.72
CA ASN A 198 2.52 5.73 21.82
C ASN A 198 1.15 5.17 21.40
N GLU A 199 0.86 5.13 20.11
CA GLU A 199 -0.40 4.61 19.60
C GLU A 199 -0.37 3.07 19.56
N GLU A 200 -1.37 2.45 20.16
CA GLU A 200 -1.54 0.99 20.11
C GLU A 200 -2.04 0.55 18.75
N LEU A 201 -1.34 -0.36 18.13
CA LEU A 201 -1.68 -0.93 16.83
C LEU A 201 -2.12 -2.39 16.96
N PRO A 202 -2.96 -2.87 16.03
CA PRO A 202 -3.26 -4.29 15.92
C PRO A 202 -2.00 -5.13 15.82
N LEU A 203 -2.02 -6.34 16.37
CA LEU A 203 -0.86 -7.23 16.44
C LEU A 203 -0.26 -7.54 15.06
N ASP A 204 -1.09 -7.70 14.05
CA ASP A 204 -0.67 -7.97 12.67
C ASP A 204 0.03 -6.78 12.02
N VAL A 205 -0.19 -5.58 12.50
CA VAL A 205 0.54 -4.37 12.09
C VAL A 205 1.81 -4.21 12.92
N ALA A 206 1.67 -4.03 14.24
CA ALA A 206 2.81 -3.74 15.13
C ALA A 206 3.86 -4.86 15.18
N GLY A 207 3.44 -6.12 15.03
CA GLY A 207 4.33 -7.29 15.14
C GLY A 207 5.02 -7.69 13.84
N TYR A 208 4.58 -7.20 12.69
CA TYR A 208 5.01 -7.71 11.38
C TYR A 208 5.43 -6.63 10.39
N GLU A 209 4.80 -5.46 10.39
CA GLU A 209 5.14 -4.39 9.47
C GLU A 209 6.29 -3.52 10.02
N PRO A 210 7.13 -2.93 9.16
CA PRO A 210 8.32 -2.22 9.62
C PRO A 210 7.93 -0.95 10.40
N ALA A 211 8.41 -0.82 11.64
CA ALA A 211 8.14 0.33 12.50
C ALA A 211 8.52 1.66 11.83
N SER A 212 9.55 1.64 10.99
CA SER A 212 10.00 2.81 10.21
C SER A 212 9.01 3.29 9.15
N ALA A 213 8.05 2.45 8.75
CA ALA A 213 6.98 2.82 7.83
C ALA A 213 5.67 3.20 8.56
N LEU A 214 5.66 3.10 9.90
CA LEU A 214 4.47 3.33 10.71
C LEU A 214 4.59 4.61 11.55
N TYR A 215 5.67 4.75 12.33
CA TYR A 215 5.78 5.77 13.36
C TYR A 215 6.53 7.02 12.91
N ALA A 216 6.01 8.20 13.29
CA ALA A 216 6.55 9.51 12.93
C ALA A 216 6.70 10.43 14.16
N GLY A 217 7.37 9.95 15.19
CA GLY A 217 7.63 10.67 16.42
C GLY A 217 6.42 10.73 17.36
N SER A 218 6.55 11.52 18.43
CA SER A 218 5.57 11.58 19.52
C SER A 218 4.19 12.10 19.09
N ASP A 219 4.11 12.89 18.03
CA ASP A 219 2.86 13.49 17.53
C ASP A 219 2.46 13.01 16.13
N GLY A 220 3.24 12.11 15.51
CA GLY A 220 2.95 11.56 14.18
C GLY A 220 3.17 12.55 13.03
N LEU A 221 3.86 13.67 13.26
CA LEU A 221 3.97 14.76 12.28
C LEU A 221 5.41 15.02 11.79
N ALA A 222 6.37 14.22 12.24
CA ALA A 222 7.80 14.46 11.95
C ALA A 222 8.09 14.47 10.44
N CYS A 223 7.55 13.50 9.70
CA CYS A 223 7.76 13.39 8.26
C CYS A 223 7.23 14.60 7.49
N TYR A 224 6.05 15.10 7.84
CA TYR A 224 5.49 16.29 7.17
C TYR A 224 6.30 17.56 7.42
N ARG A 225 6.94 17.69 8.60
CA ARG A 225 7.84 18.82 8.87
C ARG A 225 9.08 18.81 7.99
N SER A 226 9.59 17.63 7.65
CA SER A 226 10.71 17.47 6.72
C SER A 226 10.29 17.68 5.27
N LEU A 227 9.12 17.19 4.88
CA LEU A 227 8.66 17.20 3.49
C LEU A 227 8.09 18.54 3.03
N ALA A 228 7.38 19.26 3.90
CA ALA A 228 6.69 20.49 3.52
C ALA A 228 7.60 21.59 2.95
N PRO A 229 8.80 21.88 3.49
CA PRO A 229 9.71 22.86 2.91
C PRO A 229 10.24 22.47 1.52
N GLU A 230 10.40 21.17 1.26
CA GLU A 230 10.95 20.64 0.02
C GLU A 230 9.93 20.60 -1.13
N THR A 231 8.64 20.62 -0.81
CA THR A 231 7.56 20.38 -1.79
C THR A 231 7.60 21.35 -2.98
N SER A 232 7.86 22.66 -2.75
CA SER A 232 7.94 23.64 -3.86
C SER A 232 9.07 23.34 -4.83
N ARG A 233 10.21 22.85 -4.33
CA ARG A 233 11.38 22.54 -5.15
C ARG A 233 11.14 21.34 -6.05
N LEU A 234 10.33 20.40 -5.59
CA LEU A 234 10.04 19.14 -6.28
C LEU A 234 8.96 19.26 -7.35
N LEU A 235 8.13 20.31 -7.32
CA LEU A 235 7.02 20.46 -8.24
C LEU A 235 7.41 21.26 -9.48
N ALA A 236 7.10 20.70 -10.65
CA ALA A 236 7.12 21.42 -11.90
C ALA A 236 5.99 22.48 -11.93
N PRO A 237 6.05 23.52 -12.77
CA PRO A 237 4.94 24.45 -12.98
C PRO A 237 3.65 23.70 -13.32
N GLY A 238 2.55 24.02 -12.62
CA GLY A 238 1.27 23.31 -12.75
C GLY A 238 1.24 21.91 -12.10
N GLY A 239 2.29 21.50 -11.41
CA GLY A 239 2.39 20.19 -10.77
C GLY A 239 1.54 20.07 -9.50
N LEU A 240 1.32 18.82 -9.11
CA LEU A 240 0.50 18.41 -7.96
C LEU A 240 1.31 17.52 -7.00
N ALA A 241 1.33 17.85 -5.71
CA ALA A 241 1.82 16.94 -4.68
C ALA A 241 0.68 16.44 -3.79
N LEU A 242 0.67 15.15 -3.50
CA LEU A 242 -0.35 14.46 -2.72
C LEU A 242 0.32 13.70 -1.56
N PHE A 243 -0.08 14.03 -0.34
CA PHE A 243 0.43 13.43 0.88
C PHE A 243 -0.69 12.72 1.62
N GLU A 244 -0.55 11.42 1.87
CA GLU A 244 -1.47 10.70 2.75
C GLU A 244 -1.35 11.23 4.18
N ILE A 245 -2.47 11.22 4.92
CA ILE A 245 -2.55 11.66 6.32
C ILE A 245 -3.45 10.74 7.14
N GLY A 246 -3.25 10.69 8.44
CA GLY A 246 -4.21 10.15 9.37
C GLY A 246 -5.52 10.95 9.35
N ALA A 247 -6.65 10.28 9.59
CA ALA A 247 -7.98 10.88 9.50
C ALA A 247 -8.19 12.10 10.43
N ASP A 248 -7.48 12.15 11.55
CA ASP A 248 -7.50 13.23 12.56
C ASP A 248 -6.42 14.30 12.34
N GLN A 249 -5.54 14.14 11.33
CA GLN A 249 -4.37 15.01 11.15
C GLN A 249 -4.58 16.17 10.15
N GLY A 250 -5.76 16.29 9.54
CA GLY A 250 -6.00 17.27 8.47
C GLY A 250 -5.61 18.71 8.82
N ASP A 251 -6.01 19.20 10.00
CA ASP A 251 -5.71 20.56 10.44
C ASP A 251 -4.24 20.76 10.78
N SER A 252 -3.63 19.79 11.51
CA SER A 252 -2.24 19.87 11.95
C SER A 252 -1.26 19.78 10.77
N VAL A 253 -1.46 18.84 9.87
CA VAL A 253 -0.63 18.72 8.65
C VAL A 253 -0.87 19.92 7.73
N GLY A 254 -2.12 20.35 7.54
CA GLY A 254 -2.44 21.55 6.77
C GLY A 254 -1.74 22.80 7.33
N ALA A 255 -1.64 22.95 8.66
CA ALA A 255 -0.91 24.04 9.29
C ALA A 255 0.60 23.99 9.01
N ILE A 256 1.22 22.79 8.95
CA ILE A 256 2.63 22.62 8.61
C ILE A 256 2.87 23.11 7.18
N PHE A 257 2.08 22.66 6.21
CA PHE A 257 2.21 23.08 4.82
C PHE A 257 1.94 24.59 4.62
N ARG A 258 0.97 25.18 5.33
CA ARG A 258 0.75 26.65 5.32
C ARG A 258 1.95 27.43 5.83
N ARG A 259 2.61 26.96 6.90
CA ARG A 259 3.84 27.59 7.42
C ARG A 259 5.00 27.51 6.44
N ALA A 260 5.04 26.47 5.59
CA ALA A 260 6.00 26.32 4.51
C ALA A 260 5.63 27.14 3.25
N GLY A 261 4.58 27.97 3.31
CA GLY A 261 4.16 28.85 2.20
C GLY A 261 3.19 28.23 1.21
N HIS A 262 2.68 27.01 1.47
CA HIS A 262 1.73 26.34 0.59
C HIS A 262 0.27 26.66 0.90
N GLN A 263 -0.61 26.36 -0.04
CA GLN A 263 -2.06 26.39 0.13
C GLN A 263 -2.63 24.96 0.09
N PRO A 264 -2.63 24.25 1.23
CA PRO A 264 -3.08 22.87 1.28
C PRO A 264 -4.59 22.75 1.07
N ARG A 265 -5.00 21.80 0.23
CA ARG A 265 -6.37 21.35 0.08
C ARG A 265 -6.53 19.99 0.71
N LEU A 266 -7.51 19.85 1.60
CA LEU A 266 -7.83 18.58 2.25
C LEU A 266 -8.78 17.76 1.38
N LEU A 267 -8.43 16.51 1.12
CA LEU A 267 -9.23 15.55 0.38
C LEU A 267 -9.66 14.40 1.28
N LYS A 268 -10.82 13.83 0.98
CA LYS A 268 -11.43 12.74 1.76
C LYS A 268 -11.41 11.44 0.96
N ASP A 269 -11.32 10.33 1.69
CA ASP A 269 -11.53 8.99 1.15
C ASP A 269 -13.01 8.73 0.83
N MET A 270 -13.30 7.57 0.21
CA MET A 270 -14.67 7.15 -0.12
C MET A 270 -15.58 7.01 1.11
N ALA A 271 -15.01 6.80 2.30
CA ALA A 271 -15.75 6.77 3.57
C ALA A 271 -16.00 8.16 4.17
N GLY A 272 -15.57 9.24 3.49
CA GLY A 272 -15.74 10.63 3.92
C GLY A 272 -14.77 11.08 5.00
N ARG A 273 -13.73 10.31 5.31
CA ARG A 273 -12.67 10.65 6.27
C ARG A 273 -11.57 11.43 5.57
N ASN A 274 -10.93 12.37 6.28
CA ASN A 274 -9.76 13.06 5.75
C ASN A 274 -8.66 12.04 5.46
N ARG A 275 -8.06 12.10 4.25
CA ARG A 275 -7.06 11.12 3.84
C ARG A 275 -5.87 11.70 3.12
N CYS A 276 -6.00 12.84 2.47
CA CYS A 276 -4.93 13.39 1.66
C CYS A 276 -4.86 14.91 1.77
N ILE A 277 -3.65 15.45 1.80
CA ILE A 277 -3.34 16.87 1.57
C ILE A 277 -2.82 17.01 0.15
N ALA A 278 -3.47 17.88 -0.64
CA ALA A 278 -3.06 18.23 -1.99
C ALA A 278 -2.42 19.63 -2.00
N ILE A 279 -1.26 19.74 -2.65
CA ILE A 279 -0.51 20.99 -2.86
C ILE A 279 -0.35 21.18 -4.37
N HIS A 280 -0.81 22.31 -4.88
CA HIS A 280 -0.60 22.72 -6.27
C HIS A 280 0.58 23.69 -6.36
N CYS A 281 1.45 23.46 -7.35
CA CYS A 281 2.39 24.49 -7.76
C CYS A 281 1.58 25.59 -8.44
N MET A 282 1.52 26.77 -7.81
CA MET A 282 0.88 27.92 -8.48
C MET A 282 1.81 28.36 -9.61
N ASP A 283 1.25 28.47 -10.82
CA ASP A 283 1.95 29.16 -11.90
C ASP A 283 2.31 30.56 -11.37
N THR A 284 3.60 30.83 -11.24
CA THR A 284 4.04 32.22 -11.08
C THR A 284 3.71 32.92 -12.39
N MET A 285 2.48 33.42 -12.50
CA MET A 285 2.14 34.38 -13.53
C MET A 285 3.11 35.54 -13.28
N HIS A 286 4.18 35.60 -14.08
CA HIS A 286 4.93 36.84 -14.22
C HIS A 286 3.98 37.86 -14.86
N PRO A 287 3.83 39.06 -14.26
CA PRO A 287 3.02 40.13 -14.82
C PRO A 287 3.60 40.59 -16.16
#